data_560c44fc85fa477c48ad8c1a9f1ee691
#
_entry.id   560c44fc85fa477c48ad8c1a9f1ee691
#
_cell.length_a   1.000
_cell.length_b   1.000
_cell.length_c   1.000
_cell.angle_alpha   90.00
_cell.angle_beta   90.00
_cell.angle_gamma   90.00
#
_symmetry.space_group_name_H-M   'P 1'
#
loop_
_entity.id
_entity.type
_entity.pdbx_description
1 polymer ?
#
loop_
_entity_poly.entity_id
_entity_poly.type
_entity_poly.pdbx_seq_one_letter_code
_entity_poly.pdbx_strand_id
1 'polypeptide(L)'
;EALSNGDQRQLQTLLLDDPLVHKILASQTADGWLGQRFHGYDSLESGIRILCEKGLDRHHPGLVKAVEAVCDQGDRISAEMGTFGSFADSQRLGGTQLIRAVVLAYAGLTEHPLVQTQIEPALAAFQAAAGYRQLADFLEDFRNRQVLKSGCLLPGIYHLRLLAFTHSWRSEEN
;
A
#
# COMPACT_ATOMS: atom_id res chain seq x y z
N GLU A 1 22.40 -2.51 -19.20
CA GLU A 1 23.30 -1.37 -18.82
C GLU A 1 22.51 -0.44 -17.90
N ALA A 2 23.14 -0.01 -16.80
CA ALA A 2 22.55 0.98 -15.93
C ALA A 2 22.66 2.37 -16.61
N LEU A 3 21.61 3.18 -16.47
CA LEU A 3 21.59 4.55 -16.96
C LEU A 3 22.68 5.39 -16.31
N SER A 4 23.31 6.30 -17.05
CA SER A 4 24.24 7.27 -16.48
C SER A 4 23.51 8.24 -15.53
N ASN A 5 24.25 8.85 -14.58
CA ASN A 5 23.70 9.87 -13.69
C ASN A 5 23.10 11.07 -14.46
N GLY A 6 23.60 11.37 -15.66
CA GLY A 6 23.07 12.40 -16.54
C GLY A 6 21.71 12.04 -17.09
N ASP A 7 21.58 10.82 -17.61
CA ASP A 7 20.32 10.29 -18.15
C ASP A 7 19.24 10.20 -17.06
N GLN A 8 19.62 9.75 -15.86
CA GLN A 8 18.69 9.69 -14.72
C GLN A 8 18.12 11.07 -14.38
N ARG A 9 18.96 12.12 -14.30
CA ARG A 9 18.51 13.49 -14.02
C ARG A 9 17.58 14.00 -15.11
N GLN A 10 17.93 13.74 -16.38
CA GLN A 10 17.07 14.14 -17.50
C GLN A 10 15.71 13.46 -17.46
N LEU A 11 15.67 12.16 -17.15
CA LEU A 11 14.42 11.43 -16.99
C LEU A 11 13.57 11.99 -15.82
N GLN A 12 14.19 12.33 -14.69
CA GLN A 12 13.46 12.96 -13.58
C GLN A 12 12.89 14.33 -13.98
N THR A 13 13.63 15.13 -14.76
CA THR A 13 13.10 16.41 -15.26
C THR A 13 11.88 16.20 -16.16
N LEU A 14 11.96 15.28 -17.12
CA LEU A 14 10.84 14.94 -18.00
C LEU A 14 9.63 14.38 -17.21
N LEU A 15 9.89 13.63 -16.17
CA LEU A 15 8.85 13.09 -15.31
C LEU A 15 8.10 14.18 -14.54
N LEU A 16 8.79 15.20 -14.06
CA LEU A 16 8.17 16.34 -13.38
C LEU A 16 7.30 17.19 -14.32
N ASP A 17 7.56 17.14 -15.62
CA ASP A 17 6.72 17.76 -16.64
C ASP A 17 5.49 16.91 -17.03
N ASP A 18 5.41 15.63 -16.58
CA ASP A 18 4.23 14.79 -16.78
C ASP A 18 3.01 15.42 -16.09
N PRO A 19 1.91 15.68 -16.82
CA PRO A 19 0.75 16.38 -16.26
C PRO A 19 0.13 15.69 -15.05
N LEU A 20 0.18 14.35 -14.99
CA LEU A 20 -0.35 13.59 -13.86
C LEU A 20 0.56 13.72 -12.63
N VAL A 21 1.87 13.58 -12.81
CA VAL A 21 2.86 13.78 -11.73
C VAL A 21 2.74 15.20 -11.17
N HIS A 22 2.73 16.19 -12.04
CA HIS A 22 2.57 17.60 -11.66
C HIS A 22 1.26 17.81 -10.87
N LYS A 23 0.13 17.28 -11.37
CA LYS A 23 -1.17 17.40 -10.70
C LYS A 23 -1.15 16.78 -9.29
N ILE A 24 -0.56 15.60 -9.14
CA ILE A 24 -0.46 14.90 -7.86
C ILE A 24 0.39 15.73 -6.89
N LEU A 25 1.59 16.14 -7.29
CA LEU A 25 2.49 16.94 -6.45
C LEU A 25 1.87 18.31 -6.09
N ALA A 26 1.18 18.95 -7.03
CA ALA A 26 0.49 20.23 -6.78
C ALA A 26 -0.69 20.10 -5.79
N SER A 27 -1.24 18.90 -5.59
CA SER A 27 -2.28 18.66 -4.59
C SER A 27 -1.75 18.50 -3.17
N GLN A 28 -0.40 18.46 -3.01
CA GLN A 28 0.20 18.18 -1.71
C GLN A 28 -0.02 19.31 -0.71
N THR A 29 -0.55 18.97 0.44
CA THR A 29 -0.72 19.89 1.57
C THR A 29 0.57 20.10 2.35
N ALA A 30 0.59 21.10 3.23
CA ALA A 30 1.77 21.43 4.04
C ALA A 30 2.23 20.28 4.96
N ASP A 31 1.30 19.41 5.37
CA ASP A 31 1.54 18.22 6.20
C ASP A 31 1.81 16.94 5.38
N GLY A 32 2.06 17.08 4.08
CA GLY A 32 2.49 15.99 3.20
C GLY A 32 1.36 15.20 2.54
N TRP A 33 0.09 15.49 2.85
CA TRP A 33 -1.05 14.75 2.30
C TRP A 33 -1.23 14.99 0.82
N LEU A 34 -1.44 13.93 0.04
CA LEU A 34 -1.77 13.99 -1.38
C LEU A 34 -3.26 13.69 -1.59
N GLY A 35 -3.93 14.49 -2.41
CA GLY A 35 -5.36 14.32 -2.67
C GLY A 35 -6.23 14.62 -1.45
N GLN A 36 -7.46 14.07 -1.44
CA GLN A 36 -8.47 14.44 -0.46
C GLN A 36 -8.65 13.44 0.69
N ARG A 37 -8.23 12.18 0.48
CA ARG A 37 -8.44 11.08 1.44
C ARG A 37 -7.24 10.15 1.47
N PHE A 38 -7.25 9.20 2.42
CA PHE A 38 -6.15 8.22 2.51
C PHE A 38 -6.22 7.17 1.41
N HIS A 39 -7.38 6.57 1.20
CA HIS A 39 -7.57 5.39 0.36
C HIS A 39 -8.55 5.63 -0.78
N GLY A 40 -8.32 4.98 -1.93
CA GLY A 40 -9.15 5.02 -3.12
C GLY A 40 -8.65 5.99 -4.19
N TYR A 41 -9.58 6.53 -4.99
CA TYR A 41 -9.26 7.49 -6.03
C TYR A 41 -8.95 8.87 -5.43
N ASP A 42 -7.98 9.60 -6.00
CA ASP A 42 -7.53 10.93 -5.52
C ASP A 42 -7.16 10.91 -4.02
N SER A 43 -6.23 10.03 -3.68
CA SER A 43 -5.86 9.74 -2.30
C SER A 43 -4.34 9.75 -2.09
N LEU A 44 -3.93 9.84 -0.83
CA LEU A 44 -2.53 9.73 -0.43
C LEU A 44 -1.92 8.40 -0.93
N GLU A 45 -2.64 7.28 -0.76
CA GLU A 45 -2.24 5.96 -1.25
C GLU A 45 -2.04 5.95 -2.76
N SER A 46 -3.06 6.38 -3.53
CA SER A 46 -2.99 6.35 -4.98
C SER A 46 -1.94 7.33 -5.52
N GLY A 47 -1.77 8.48 -4.87
CA GLY A 47 -0.75 9.46 -5.22
C GLY A 47 0.66 8.89 -5.07
N ILE A 48 1.01 8.34 -3.91
CA ILE A 48 2.32 7.69 -3.68
C ILE A 48 2.53 6.56 -4.68
N ARG A 49 1.55 5.67 -4.87
CA ARG A 49 1.64 4.56 -5.82
C ARG A 49 1.94 5.04 -7.23
N ILE A 50 1.20 6.02 -7.73
CA ILE A 50 1.37 6.53 -9.10
C ILE A 50 2.76 7.18 -9.25
N LEU A 51 3.20 7.99 -8.29
CA LEU A 51 4.53 8.61 -8.30
C LEU A 51 5.64 7.56 -8.37
N CYS A 52 5.53 6.49 -7.57
CA CYS A 52 6.48 5.38 -7.59
C CYS A 52 6.43 4.58 -8.91
N GLU A 53 5.24 4.26 -9.41
CA GLU A 53 5.05 3.54 -10.68
C GLU A 53 5.57 4.33 -11.90
N LYS A 54 5.46 5.65 -11.84
CA LYS A 54 6.05 6.56 -12.85
C LYS A 54 7.57 6.65 -12.74
N GLY A 55 8.17 6.19 -11.65
CA GLY A 55 9.62 6.23 -11.44
C GLY A 55 10.13 7.54 -10.83
N LEU A 56 9.29 8.28 -10.11
CA LEU A 56 9.76 9.45 -9.36
C LEU A 56 10.82 9.01 -8.33
N ASP A 57 11.91 9.77 -8.28
CA ASP A 57 12.99 9.49 -7.33
C ASP A 57 12.43 9.43 -5.90
N ARG A 58 12.75 8.34 -5.20
CA ARG A 58 12.32 8.12 -3.80
C ARG A 58 12.82 9.21 -2.84
N HIS A 59 13.85 9.95 -3.23
CA HIS A 59 14.36 11.09 -2.46
C HIS A 59 13.73 12.43 -2.88
N HIS A 60 12.79 12.42 -3.84
CA HIS A 60 12.09 13.65 -4.20
C HIS A 60 11.31 14.19 -3.01
N PRO A 61 11.48 15.49 -2.63
CA PRO A 61 10.92 16.03 -1.38
C PRO A 61 9.41 15.81 -1.23
N GLY A 62 8.65 15.92 -2.33
CA GLY A 62 7.21 15.67 -2.32
C GLY A 62 6.85 14.21 -1.99
N LEU A 63 7.60 13.25 -2.53
CA LEU A 63 7.36 11.83 -2.23
C LEU A 63 7.77 11.50 -0.79
N VAL A 64 8.94 11.98 -0.33
CA VAL A 64 9.39 11.80 1.06
C VAL A 64 8.33 12.31 2.04
N LYS A 65 7.84 13.53 1.84
CA LYS A 65 6.82 14.15 2.68
C LYS A 65 5.49 13.37 2.70
N ALA A 66 5.10 12.81 1.56
CA ALA A 66 3.90 11.99 1.47
C ALA A 66 4.06 10.66 2.24
N VAL A 67 5.23 10.05 2.17
CA VAL A 67 5.56 8.82 2.91
C VAL A 67 5.62 9.08 4.42
N GLU A 68 6.22 10.19 4.85
CA GLU A 68 6.21 10.64 6.25
C GLU A 68 4.77 10.82 6.75
N ALA A 69 3.88 11.41 5.96
CA ALA A 69 2.48 11.54 6.33
C ALA A 69 1.81 10.17 6.56
N VAL A 70 2.14 9.13 5.80
CA VAL A 70 1.65 7.76 6.05
C VAL A 70 2.20 7.21 7.37
N CYS A 71 3.45 7.51 7.72
CA CYS A 71 4.06 7.06 8.99
C CYS A 71 3.43 7.77 10.19
N ASP A 72 3.33 9.10 10.13
CA ASP A 72 3.09 9.94 11.30
C ASP A 72 1.60 10.21 11.56
N GLN A 73 0.75 10.16 10.52
CA GLN A 73 -0.68 10.50 10.65
C GLN A 73 -1.58 9.26 10.80
N GLY A 74 -1.12 8.24 11.51
CA GLY A 74 -1.85 6.99 11.70
C GLY A 74 -3.26 7.15 12.27
N ASP A 75 -3.45 8.06 13.21
CA ASP A 75 -4.76 8.34 13.83
C ASP A 75 -5.74 8.96 12.82
N ARG A 76 -5.27 9.92 12.02
CA ARG A 76 -6.08 10.52 10.93
C ARG A 76 -6.50 9.46 9.92
N ILE A 77 -5.55 8.61 9.49
CA ILE A 77 -5.81 7.51 8.56
C ILE A 77 -6.85 6.55 9.15
N SER A 78 -6.69 6.16 10.41
CA SER A 78 -7.61 5.25 11.09
C SER A 78 -9.01 5.86 11.23
N ALA A 79 -9.12 7.14 11.56
CA ALA A 79 -10.39 7.85 11.63
C ALA A 79 -11.10 7.89 10.27
N GLU A 80 -10.37 8.12 9.18
CA GLU A 80 -10.91 8.15 7.82
C GLU A 80 -11.36 6.76 7.34
N MET A 81 -10.61 5.72 7.65
CA MET A 81 -10.94 4.33 7.30
C MET A 81 -12.11 3.78 8.13
N GLY A 82 -12.43 4.41 9.24
CA GLY A 82 -13.60 4.13 10.06
C GLY A 82 -13.57 2.78 10.77
N THR A 83 -14.75 2.38 11.26
CA THR A 83 -14.89 1.19 12.10
C THR A 83 -14.53 -0.13 11.42
N PHE A 84 -14.74 -0.22 10.09
CA PHE A 84 -14.38 -1.42 9.36
C PHE A 84 -12.86 -1.61 9.29
N GLY A 85 -12.10 -0.55 9.03
CA GLY A 85 -10.63 -0.59 9.00
C GLY A 85 -10.08 -1.08 10.35
N SER A 86 -10.56 -0.49 11.44
CA SER A 86 -10.16 -0.88 12.81
C SER A 86 -10.56 -2.31 13.16
N PHE A 87 -11.76 -2.75 12.75
CA PHE A 87 -12.20 -4.14 12.95
C PHE A 87 -11.30 -5.12 12.19
N ALA A 88 -11.04 -4.86 10.90
CA ALA A 88 -10.19 -5.72 10.09
C ALA A 88 -8.76 -5.82 10.67
N ASP A 89 -8.20 -4.71 11.14
CA ASP A 89 -6.89 -4.69 11.82
C ASP A 89 -6.91 -5.55 13.10
N SER A 90 -7.94 -5.42 13.94
CA SER A 90 -8.07 -6.19 15.20
C SER A 90 -8.16 -7.70 14.97
N GLN A 91 -8.71 -8.11 13.83
CA GLN A 91 -8.83 -9.52 13.43
C GLN A 91 -7.67 -10.00 12.54
N ARG A 92 -6.64 -9.19 12.30
CA ARG A 92 -5.52 -9.47 11.38
C ARG A 92 -5.98 -9.82 9.96
N LEU A 93 -7.09 -9.21 9.52
CA LEU A 93 -7.70 -9.44 8.20
C LEU A 93 -7.19 -8.46 7.13
N GLY A 94 -6.25 -7.60 7.50
CA GLY A 94 -5.68 -6.63 6.59
C GLY A 94 -6.58 -5.43 6.34
N GLY A 95 -6.78 -4.60 7.35
CA GLY A 95 -7.49 -3.33 7.26
C GLY A 95 -6.59 -2.16 6.90
N THR A 96 -6.66 -1.11 7.69
CA THR A 96 -5.89 0.12 7.53
C THR A 96 -4.38 -0.13 7.57
N GLN A 97 -3.93 -1.01 8.48
CA GLN A 97 -2.51 -1.30 8.67
C GLN A 97 -1.90 -2.00 7.44
N LEU A 98 -2.63 -2.93 6.82
CA LEU A 98 -2.18 -3.57 5.59
C LEU A 98 -2.04 -2.56 4.44
N ILE A 99 -3.01 -1.67 4.26
CA ILE A 99 -2.94 -0.66 3.19
C ILE A 99 -1.74 0.28 3.42
N ARG A 100 -1.53 0.75 4.65
CA ARG A 100 -0.34 1.54 5.01
C ARG A 100 0.95 0.79 4.73
N ALA A 101 1.04 -0.48 5.13
CA ALA A 101 2.22 -1.32 4.87
C ALA A 101 2.52 -1.46 3.38
N VAL A 102 1.49 -1.65 2.54
CA VAL A 102 1.65 -1.72 1.08
C VAL A 102 2.19 -0.40 0.53
N VAL A 103 1.66 0.74 0.98
CA VAL A 103 2.16 2.05 0.53
C VAL A 103 3.62 2.25 0.89
N LEU A 104 4.02 1.89 2.12
CA LEU A 104 5.42 1.98 2.56
C LEU A 104 6.33 1.03 1.77
N ALA A 105 5.87 -0.20 1.50
CA ALA A 105 6.62 -1.15 0.68
C ALA A 105 6.82 -0.65 -0.77
N TYR A 106 5.81 -0.02 -1.37
CA TYR A 106 5.91 0.66 -2.67
C TYR A 106 6.98 1.75 -2.67
N ALA A 107 7.03 2.54 -1.60
CA ALA A 107 8.02 3.59 -1.43
C ALA A 107 9.44 3.06 -1.13
N GLY A 108 9.62 1.73 -1.05
CA GLY A 108 10.91 1.08 -0.78
C GLY A 108 11.26 0.92 0.69
N LEU A 109 10.32 1.20 1.61
CA LEU A 109 10.51 1.03 3.06
C LEU A 109 10.14 -0.39 3.51
N THR A 110 10.70 -1.41 2.87
CA THR A 110 10.38 -2.81 3.12
C THR A 110 10.71 -3.27 4.54
N GLU A 111 11.74 -2.69 5.15
CA GLU A 111 12.18 -3.03 6.52
C GLU A 111 11.41 -2.26 7.62
N HIS A 112 10.46 -1.41 7.25
CA HIS A 112 9.68 -0.68 8.24
C HIS A 112 8.87 -1.66 9.11
N PRO A 113 8.80 -1.48 10.46
CA PRO A 113 8.13 -2.42 11.37
C PRO A 113 6.68 -2.72 10.97
N LEU A 114 5.93 -1.72 10.51
CA LEU A 114 4.57 -1.92 10.03
C LEU A 114 4.51 -2.86 8.81
N VAL A 115 5.47 -2.76 7.89
CA VAL A 115 5.55 -3.65 6.72
C VAL A 115 5.80 -5.08 7.19
N GLN A 116 6.81 -5.27 8.01
CA GLN A 116 7.22 -6.59 8.49
C GLN A 116 6.11 -7.30 9.29
N THR A 117 5.36 -6.57 10.12
CA THR A 117 4.25 -7.13 10.91
C THR A 117 3.05 -7.58 10.08
N GLN A 118 2.92 -7.13 8.83
CA GLN A 118 1.81 -7.51 7.94
C GLN A 118 2.13 -8.69 7.01
N ILE A 119 3.39 -9.12 6.92
CA ILE A 119 3.81 -10.21 6.01
C ILE A 119 3.18 -11.54 6.46
N GLU A 120 3.34 -11.93 7.71
CA GLU A 120 2.79 -13.19 8.23
C GLU A 120 1.26 -13.29 8.08
N PRO A 121 0.45 -12.25 8.44
CA PRO A 121 -0.97 -12.27 8.17
C PRO A 121 -1.33 -12.40 6.67
N ALA A 122 -0.54 -11.78 5.78
CA ALA A 122 -0.75 -11.89 4.36
C ALA A 122 -0.48 -13.32 3.84
N LEU A 123 0.61 -13.94 4.27
CA LEU A 123 0.92 -15.34 3.94
C LEU A 123 -0.16 -16.29 4.47
N ALA A 124 -0.59 -16.11 5.72
CA ALA A 124 -1.65 -16.91 6.33
C ALA A 124 -2.98 -16.81 5.56
N ALA A 125 -3.31 -15.63 5.01
CA ALA A 125 -4.49 -15.44 4.19
C ALA A 125 -4.43 -16.26 2.89
N PHE A 126 -3.28 -16.31 2.23
CA PHE A 126 -3.09 -17.14 1.02
C PHE A 126 -3.04 -18.63 1.33
N GLN A 127 -2.39 -19.03 2.42
CA GLN A 127 -2.37 -20.44 2.86
C GLN A 127 -3.77 -20.95 3.16
N ALA A 128 -4.61 -20.15 3.84
CA ALA A 128 -6.01 -20.50 4.08
C ALA A 128 -6.79 -20.62 2.76
N ALA A 129 -6.58 -19.67 1.82
CA ALA A 129 -7.25 -19.70 0.53
C ALA A 129 -6.84 -20.90 -0.33
N ALA A 130 -5.60 -21.39 -0.22
CA ALA A 130 -5.13 -22.58 -0.92
C ALA A 130 -5.89 -23.86 -0.51
N GLY A 131 -6.53 -23.86 0.65
CA GLY A 131 -7.39 -24.95 1.13
C GLY A 131 -8.80 -24.95 0.53
N TYR A 132 -9.26 -23.87 -0.10
CA TYR A 132 -10.60 -23.79 -0.68
C TYR A 132 -10.69 -24.64 -1.96
N ARG A 133 -11.68 -25.51 -2.01
CA ARG A 133 -11.93 -26.42 -3.13
C ARG A 133 -13.12 -25.99 -3.98
N GLN A 134 -14.01 -25.23 -3.41
CA GLN A 134 -15.26 -24.76 -4.02
C GLN A 134 -15.65 -23.39 -3.43
N LEU A 135 -16.58 -22.72 -4.09
CA LEU A 135 -17.08 -21.42 -3.64
C LEU A 135 -17.68 -21.46 -2.23
N ALA A 136 -18.30 -22.56 -1.85
CA ALA A 136 -18.87 -22.72 -0.51
C ALA A 136 -17.80 -22.61 0.59
N ASP A 137 -16.64 -23.26 0.41
CA ASP A 137 -15.54 -23.20 1.39
C ASP A 137 -15.08 -21.76 1.61
N PHE A 138 -14.98 -20.97 0.54
CA PHE A 138 -14.66 -19.55 0.60
C PHE A 138 -15.74 -18.75 1.33
N LEU A 139 -17.03 -18.98 1.03
CA LEU A 139 -18.15 -18.25 1.62
C LEU A 139 -18.42 -18.63 3.08
N GLU A 140 -18.07 -19.86 3.48
CA GLU A 140 -18.23 -20.37 4.85
C GLU A 140 -17.10 -19.87 5.78
N ASP A 141 -15.94 -19.48 5.25
CA ASP A 141 -14.89 -18.89 6.07
C ASP A 141 -15.42 -17.64 6.78
N PHE A 142 -15.33 -17.64 8.11
CA PHE A 142 -15.80 -16.55 8.94
C PHE A 142 -15.23 -15.19 8.51
N ARG A 143 -13.95 -15.16 8.13
CA ARG A 143 -13.26 -13.94 7.70
C ARG A 143 -13.91 -13.36 6.47
N ASN A 144 -14.19 -14.19 5.45
CA ASN A 144 -14.85 -13.76 4.22
C ASN A 144 -16.27 -13.26 4.48
N ARG A 145 -17.03 -13.92 5.35
CA ARG A 145 -18.38 -13.46 5.75
C ARG A 145 -18.38 -12.07 6.37
N GLN A 146 -17.33 -11.73 7.13
CA GLN A 146 -17.20 -10.38 7.72
C GLN A 146 -16.84 -9.33 6.69
N VAL A 147 -15.97 -9.64 5.74
CA VAL A 147 -15.46 -8.67 4.74
C VAL A 147 -16.32 -8.58 3.49
N LEU A 148 -17.14 -9.57 3.16
CA LEU A 148 -18.05 -9.54 2.01
C LEU A 148 -19.00 -8.33 2.02
N LYS A 149 -19.41 -7.86 3.20
CA LYS A 149 -20.26 -6.67 3.35
C LYS A 149 -19.56 -5.38 2.93
N SER A 150 -18.23 -5.34 2.99
CA SER A 150 -17.42 -4.19 2.57
C SER A 150 -16.93 -4.29 1.12
N GLY A 151 -17.16 -5.42 0.45
CA GLY A 151 -16.64 -5.70 -0.88
C GLY A 151 -15.16 -6.07 -0.96
N CYS A 152 -14.48 -6.21 0.18
CA CYS A 152 -13.06 -6.60 0.26
C CYS A 152 -12.95 -8.10 0.53
N LEU A 153 -12.48 -8.85 -0.44
CA LEU A 153 -12.29 -10.30 -0.32
C LEU A 153 -10.92 -10.65 0.25
N LEU A 154 -10.80 -11.81 0.93
CA LEU A 154 -9.57 -12.35 1.47
C LEU A 154 -9.16 -13.65 0.77
N PRO A 155 -7.90 -13.81 0.35
CA PRO A 155 -6.89 -12.75 0.28
C PRO A 155 -7.24 -11.73 -0.80
N GLY A 156 -6.98 -10.45 -0.53
CA GLY A 156 -7.27 -9.35 -1.44
C GLY A 156 -6.01 -8.83 -2.16
N ILE A 157 -6.21 -7.85 -3.04
CA ILE A 157 -5.14 -7.24 -3.83
C ILE A 157 -4.02 -6.62 -2.95
N TYR A 158 -4.34 -6.11 -1.77
CA TYR A 158 -3.33 -5.54 -0.87
C TYR A 158 -2.44 -6.60 -0.25
N HIS A 159 -2.94 -7.79 0.07
CA HIS A 159 -2.13 -8.92 0.51
C HIS A 159 -1.14 -9.32 -0.59
N LEU A 160 -1.61 -9.44 -1.83
CA LEU A 160 -0.76 -9.77 -2.97
C LEU A 160 0.31 -8.69 -3.21
N ARG A 161 -0.08 -7.41 -3.19
CA ARG A 161 0.85 -6.29 -3.36
C ARG A 161 1.94 -6.27 -2.29
N LEU A 162 1.57 -6.47 -1.02
CA LEU A 162 2.56 -6.53 0.06
C LEU A 162 3.61 -7.59 -0.22
N LEU A 163 3.18 -8.81 -0.52
CA LEU A 163 4.09 -9.92 -0.81
C LEU A 163 4.89 -9.71 -2.10
N ALA A 164 4.33 -9.01 -3.10
CA ALA A 164 5.05 -8.70 -4.33
C ALA A 164 6.20 -7.71 -4.13
N PHE A 165 6.04 -6.75 -3.22
CA PHE A 165 7.03 -5.70 -2.95
C PHE A 165 7.99 -6.01 -1.80
N THR A 166 7.76 -7.09 -1.05
CA THR A 166 8.65 -7.56 0.01
C THR A 166 9.34 -8.85 -0.40
N HIS A 167 10.57 -9.07 0.07
CA HIS A 167 11.38 -10.24 -0.28
C HIS A 167 11.75 -11.10 0.93
N SER A 168 11.65 -10.58 2.14
CA SER A 168 12.07 -11.24 3.38
C SER A 168 11.33 -12.57 3.67
N TRP A 169 10.15 -12.77 3.09
CA TRP A 169 9.36 -13.99 3.23
C TRP A 169 9.70 -15.08 2.22
N ARG A 170 10.50 -14.76 1.19
CA ARG A 170 10.89 -15.72 0.13
C ARG A 170 12.03 -16.60 0.62
N SER A 171 11.73 -17.59 1.42
CA SER A 171 12.63 -18.71 1.72
C SER A 171 12.27 -19.92 0.87
N GLU A 172 13.19 -20.87 0.74
CA GLU A 172 12.95 -22.13 -0.01
C GLU A 172 11.82 -22.98 0.62
N GLU A 173 11.39 -22.64 1.83
CA GLU A 173 10.33 -23.35 2.58
C GLU A 173 8.94 -22.72 2.44
N ASN A 174 8.81 -21.58 1.75
CA ASN A 174 7.54 -20.86 1.57
C ASN A 174 7.07 -20.82 0.11
#